data_27f5e8e089d3505913ea23b50e0953e0
#
_entry.id   27f5e8e089d3505913ea23b50e0953e0
#
_cell.length_a   1.000
_cell.length_b   1.000
_cell.length_c   1.000
_cell.angle_alpha   90.00
_cell.angle_beta   90.00
_cell.angle_gamma   90.00
#
_symmetry.space_group_name_H-M   'P 1'
#
loop_
_entity.id
_entity.type
_entity.pdbx_description
1 polymer ?
#
loop_
_entity_poly.entity_id
_entity_poly.type
_entity_poly.pdbx_seq_one_letter_code
_entity_poly.pdbx_strand_id
1 'polypeptide(L)'
;MRGSALVTAFPPAARARRAALLGVVCVGLTAALTACGEEPKPDPDKGTNGVGRLPAPAIEAKARNAARDAESVRLSGTVVSKGRSYKLDMRLKEDGGTGSVTSKGSTFELLRIDDELFMKAGADFWDHGTGQPSASDETAAGKLEDKYVKVPDDDPAYDQLRGFTDKDVLLDGLLGLHGKLTKGEREVVGGVRTIEVTGGKGVGGSLAVSLMGTPYPLKLERAGGAGVVTLADWDKEFPLEAPGKGEILDYGGQLPKTSDPS
;
A
#
# COMPACT_ATOMS: atom_id res chain seq x y z
N MET A 1 69.47 -7.49 17.91
CA MET A 1 70.46 -6.44 17.74
C MET A 1 69.72 -5.14 18.01
N ARG A 2 69.92 -4.59 19.19
CA ARG A 2 70.64 -3.39 19.50
C ARG A 2 69.99 -2.22 18.79
N GLY A 3 69.56 -1.12 19.40
CA GLY A 3 69.76 -0.60 20.74
C GLY A 3 69.40 0.87 20.69
N SER A 4 69.07 1.35 21.84
CA SER A 4 69.50 2.58 22.54
C SER A 4 68.96 3.90 22.00
N ALA A 5 68.17 4.62 22.73
CA ALA A 5 68.29 5.37 24.00
C ALA A 5 69.12 6.65 23.88
N LEU A 6 68.62 7.68 24.50
CA LEU A 6 69.24 8.74 25.30
C LEU A 6 68.54 10.09 25.03
N VAL A 7 67.77 10.63 25.92
CA VAL A 7 67.99 11.27 27.24
C VAL A 7 68.62 12.67 27.18
N THR A 8 68.02 13.52 28.03
CA THR A 8 68.58 14.77 28.71
C THR A 8 68.40 16.05 27.95
N ALA A 9 68.14 17.22 28.56
CA ALA A 9 68.15 17.62 29.95
C ALA A 9 67.45 19.03 30.09
N PHE A 10 66.91 19.33 31.27
CA PHE A 10 66.75 20.68 31.84
C PHE A 10 68.13 21.28 32.24
N PRO A 11 68.32 22.53 32.71
CA PRO A 11 67.49 23.59 33.32
C PRO A 11 68.05 25.00 32.96
N PRO A 12 68.05 26.09 33.81
CA PRO A 12 67.34 26.44 35.02
C PRO A 12 66.81 27.90 35.08
N ALA A 13 66.21 28.20 36.19
CA ALA A 13 65.64 29.44 36.65
C ALA A 13 66.57 30.69 36.72
N ALA A 14 66.00 31.89 36.63
CA ALA A 14 66.53 33.09 37.31
C ALA A 14 65.37 33.97 37.83
N ARG A 15 65.53 34.29 39.08
CA ARG A 15 64.71 35.18 39.92
C ARG A 15 64.96 36.69 39.58
N ALA A 16 63.91 37.50 39.78
CA ALA A 16 64.01 38.78 40.57
C ALA A 16 62.74 39.61 40.36
N ARG A 17 61.91 39.82 41.35
CA ARG A 17 61.85 40.90 42.36
C ARG A 17 61.09 42.16 41.91
N ARG A 18 59.96 42.39 42.62
CA ARG A 18 59.42 43.67 43.16
C ARG A 18 58.86 44.68 42.15
N ALA A 19 57.57 45.06 42.24
CA ALA A 19 57.04 45.96 43.24
C ALA A 19 55.51 46.13 43.06
N ALA A 20 54.87 46.47 44.14
CA ALA A 20 53.43 46.69 44.30
C ALA A 20 52.93 47.92 43.54
N LEU A 21 51.64 47.92 43.18
CA LEU A 21 50.72 49.04 43.47
C LEU A 21 49.30 48.66 43.27
N LEU A 22 48.47 49.05 44.22
CA LEU A 22 47.03 48.84 44.36
C LEU A 22 46.22 49.44 43.19
N GLY A 23 45.25 48.67 42.72
CA GLY A 23 44.20 49.19 41.87
C GLY A 23 42.99 48.23 41.97
N VAL A 24 42.06 48.57 42.86
CA VAL A 24 40.76 47.96 42.99
C VAL A 24 39.95 48.32 41.76
N VAL A 25 39.67 47.34 40.86
CA VAL A 25 38.63 47.47 39.85
C VAL A 25 37.75 46.21 39.94
N CYS A 26 36.60 46.44 40.48
CA CYS A 26 35.51 45.44 40.40
C CYS A 26 35.14 45.22 38.95
N VAL A 27 35.59 44.13 38.35
CA VAL A 27 35.07 43.62 37.08
C VAL A 27 34.15 42.47 37.41
N GLY A 28 32.89 42.81 37.30
CA GLY A 28 31.83 41.79 37.42
C GLY A 28 32.04 40.65 36.44
N LEU A 29 32.20 39.43 36.98
CA LEU A 29 32.17 38.19 36.24
C LEU A 29 30.74 37.94 35.75
N THR A 30 30.37 38.49 34.59
CA THR A 30 29.22 37.99 33.87
C THR A 30 29.62 36.66 33.25
N ALA A 31 29.36 35.56 34.00
CA ALA A 31 29.32 34.23 33.42
C ALA A 31 28.16 34.20 32.42
N ALA A 32 28.48 34.45 31.15
CA ALA A 32 27.58 34.14 30.07
C ALA A 32 27.46 32.61 30.03
N LEU A 33 26.44 32.09 30.69
CA LEU A 33 25.89 30.74 30.44
C LEU A 33 25.41 30.80 29.00
N THR A 34 26.26 30.43 28.04
CA THR A 34 25.84 29.97 26.73
C THR A 34 25.10 28.63 26.97
N ALA A 35 23.84 28.73 27.37
CA ALA A 35 22.90 27.63 27.19
C ALA A 35 22.88 27.41 25.69
N CYS A 36 23.56 26.37 25.22
CA CYS A 36 23.26 25.73 23.94
C CYS A 36 21.81 25.22 24.06
N GLY A 37 20.86 26.10 23.78
CA GLY A 37 19.51 25.72 23.53
C GLY A 37 19.52 24.87 22.27
N GLU A 38 19.46 23.56 22.45
CA GLU A 38 19.11 22.64 21.35
C GLU A 38 17.79 23.17 20.77
N GLU A 39 17.81 23.65 19.55
CA GLU A 39 16.57 24.05 18.88
C GLU A 39 15.59 22.87 18.98
N PRO A 40 14.37 23.11 19.47
CA PRO A 40 13.40 22.02 19.60
C PRO A 40 13.21 21.40 18.22
N LYS A 41 13.56 20.11 18.11
CA LYS A 41 13.35 19.35 16.87
C LYS A 41 11.89 19.54 16.43
N PRO A 42 11.66 19.91 15.17
CA PRO A 42 10.30 20.12 14.70
C PRO A 42 9.44 18.87 14.97
N ASP A 43 8.28 19.06 15.60
CA ASP A 43 7.33 17.98 15.86
C ASP A 43 6.93 17.34 14.51
N PRO A 44 7.29 16.08 14.25
CA PRO A 44 6.99 15.41 12.99
C PRO A 44 5.47 15.21 12.77
N ASP A 45 4.67 15.34 13.82
CA ASP A 45 3.22 15.25 13.77
C ASP A 45 2.52 16.60 13.68
N LYS A 46 3.27 17.71 13.57
CA LYS A 46 2.67 19.04 13.39
C LYS A 46 1.88 19.10 12.09
N GLY A 47 0.61 19.48 12.18
CA GLY A 47 -0.31 19.57 11.04
C GLY A 47 -0.74 18.21 10.47
N THR A 48 -0.69 17.15 11.29
CA THR A 48 -1.24 15.83 10.94
C THR A 48 -2.57 15.56 11.66
N ASN A 49 -3.22 14.48 11.30
CA ASN A 49 -4.43 13.96 11.98
C ASN A 49 -4.14 13.31 13.35
N GLY A 50 -2.89 13.27 13.79
CA GLY A 50 -2.45 12.74 15.08
C GLY A 50 -2.34 11.22 15.16
N VAL A 51 -2.75 10.48 14.13
CA VAL A 51 -2.69 9.01 14.14
C VAL A 51 -1.26 8.48 14.31
N GLY A 52 -0.26 9.23 13.82
CA GLY A 52 1.15 8.87 13.96
C GLY A 52 1.67 8.79 15.40
N ARG A 53 0.96 9.37 16.38
CA ARG A 53 1.29 9.31 17.81
C ARG A 53 0.81 8.02 18.49
N LEU A 54 -0.11 7.30 17.86
CA LEU A 54 -0.69 6.09 18.41
C LEU A 54 0.27 4.90 18.35
N PRO A 55 0.06 3.87 19.18
CA PRO A 55 0.72 2.57 19.00
C PRO A 55 0.34 1.92 17.67
N ALA A 56 1.24 1.11 17.11
CA ALA A 56 1.03 0.47 15.81
C ALA A 56 -0.30 -0.29 15.66
N PRO A 57 -0.77 -1.09 16.66
CA PRO A 57 -2.07 -1.75 16.55
C PRO A 57 -3.25 -0.77 16.47
N ALA A 58 -3.15 0.39 17.13
CA ALA A 58 -4.21 1.40 17.08
C ALA A 58 -4.20 2.17 15.74
N ILE A 59 -3.03 2.35 15.13
CA ILE A 59 -2.92 2.93 13.77
C ILE A 59 -3.57 1.99 12.76
N GLU A 60 -3.21 0.72 12.79
CA GLU A 60 -3.76 -0.30 11.90
C GLU A 60 -5.28 -0.42 12.04
N ALA A 61 -5.79 -0.52 13.27
CA ALA A 61 -7.22 -0.60 13.52
C ALA A 61 -7.99 0.64 13.01
N LYS A 62 -7.43 1.84 13.18
CA LYS A 62 -8.03 3.07 12.65
C LYS A 62 -8.04 3.10 11.12
N ALA A 63 -6.96 2.63 10.50
CA ALA A 63 -6.87 2.55 9.04
C ALA A 63 -7.88 1.55 8.46
N ARG A 64 -8.03 0.38 9.07
CA ARG A 64 -9.03 -0.62 8.65
C ARG A 64 -10.46 -0.11 8.83
N ASN A 65 -10.76 0.54 9.96
CA ASN A 65 -12.08 1.12 10.16
C ASN A 65 -12.37 2.20 9.13
N ALA A 66 -11.42 3.13 8.90
CA ALA A 66 -11.55 4.14 7.87
C ALA A 66 -11.81 3.53 6.47
N ALA A 67 -11.10 2.47 6.13
CA ALA A 67 -11.28 1.78 4.86
C ALA A 67 -12.66 1.10 4.73
N ARG A 68 -13.16 0.52 5.81
CA ARG A 68 -14.51 -0.10 5.86
C ARG A 68 -15.60 0.95 5.71
N ASP A 69 -15.46 2.07 6.44
CA ASP A 69 -16.46 3.13 6.49
C ASP A 69 -16.46 4.00 5.22
N ALA A 70 -15.45 3.86 4.35
CA ALA A 70 -15.34 4.62 3.11
C ALA A 70 -16.42 4.21 2.10
N GLU A 71 -16.99 5.19 1.41
CA GLU A 71 -18.01 4.97 0.38
C GLU A 71 -17.43 4.30 -0.87
N SER A 72 -16.20 4.63 -1.23
CA SER A 72 -15.53 4.09 -2.41
C SER A 72 -14.01 4.08 -2.28
N VAL A 73 -13.36 3.30 -3.14
CA VAL A 73 -11.89 3.24 -3.26
C VAL A 73 -11.47 2.83 -4.67
N ARG A 74 -10.37 3.37 -5.14
CA ARG A 74 -9.60 2.81 -6.26
C ARG A 74 -8.42 2.00 -5.72
N LEU A 75 -8.29 0.77 -6.20
CA LEU A 75 -7.24 -0.17 -5.86
C LEU A 75 -6.45 -0.52 -7.11
N SER A 76 -5.14 -0.37 -7.06
CA SER A 76 -4.26 -0.76 -8.18
C SER A 76 -2.99 -1.43 -7.66
N GLY A 77 -2.54 -2.48 -8.36
CA GLY A 77 -1.33 -3.18 -7.95
C GLY A 77 -1.31 -4.64 -8.35
N THR A 78 -0.42 -5.38 -7.70
CA THR A 78 -0.28 -6.82 -7.94
C THR A 78 -0.47 -7.58 -6.64
N VAL A 79 -1.23 -8.66 -6.68
CA VAL A 79 -1.43 -9.57 -5.56
C VAL A 79 -1.15 -11.00 -6.00
N VAL A 80 -0.55 -11.80 -5.10
CA VAL A 80 -0.40 -13.23 -5.28
C VAL A 80 -1.41 -13.94 -4.39
N SER A 81 -2.22 -14.80 -4.98
CA SER A 81 -3.21 -15.61 -4.28
C SER A 81 -3.18 -17.03 -4.83
N LYS A 82 -3.09 -18.02 -3.95
CA LYS A 82 -3.01 -19.47 -4.30
C LYS A 82 -1.94 -19.74 -5.37
N GLY A 83 -0.77 -19.10 -5.26
CA GLY A 83 0.36 -19.25 -6.19
C GLY A 83 0.19 -18.56 -7.55
N ARG A 84 -0.87 -17.80 -7.76
CA ARG A 84 -1.14 -17.04 -8.99
C ARG A 84 -0.97 -15.56 -8.74
N SER A 85 -0.40 -14.83 -9.71
CA SER A 85 -0.26 -13.38 -9.69
C SER A 85 -1.41 -12.73 -10.44
N TYR A 86 -2.03 -11.74 -9.82
CA TYR A 86 -3.11 -10.93 -10.38
C TYR A 86 -2.69 -9.46 -10.35
N LYS A 87 -2.67 -8.81 -11.50
CA LYS A 87 -2.57 -7.36 -11.57
C LYS A 87 -3.99 -6.81 -11.59
N LEU A 88 -4.27 -5.90 -10.67
CA LEU A 88 -5.59 -5.32 -10.43
C LEU A 88 -5.58 -3.82 -10.71
N ASP A 89 -6.63 -3.30 -11.30
CA ASP A 89 -7.00 -1.88 -11.33
C ASP A 89 -8.51 -1.80 -11.19
N MET A 90 -8.99 -1.63 -9.96
CA MET A 90 -10.39 -1.73 -9.59
C MET A 90 -10.88 -0.45 -8.94
N ARG A 91 -12.13 -0.08 -9.21
CA ARG A 91 -12.90 0.92 -8.45
C ARG A 91 -14.05 0.20 -7.78
N LEU A 92 -14.16 0.37 -6.49
CA LEU A 92 -15.08 -0.38 -5.65
C LEU A 92 -15.91 0.55 -4.79
N LYS A 93 -17.18 0.22 -4.61
CA LYS A 93 -18.11 0.81 -3.66
C LYS A 93 -19.04 -0.26 -3.10
N GLU A 94 -19.96 0.09 -2.21
CA GLU A 94 -20.82 -0.87 -1.51
C GLU A 94 -21.66 -1.72 -2.47
N ASP A 95 -22.34 -1.05 -3.42
CA ASP A 95 -23.25 -1.67 -4.38
C ASP A 95 -22.55 -2.28 -5.61
N GLY A 96 -21.20 -2.27 -5.67
CA GLY A 96 -20.51 -2.89 -6.79
C GLY A 96 -19.10 -2.43 -7.03
N GLY A 97 -18.58 -2.80 -8.19
CA GLY A 97 -17.25 -2.43 -8.61
C GLY A 97 -17.02 -2.66 -10.09
N THR A 98 -16.03 -1.97 -10.61
CA THR A 98 -15.61 -2.11 -12.00
C THR A 98 -14.10 -2.01 -12.12
N GLY A 99 -13.53 -2.64 -13.11
CA GLY A 99 -12.10 -2.54 -13.39
C GLY A 99 -11.56 -3.75 -14.12
N SER A 100 -10.23 -3.83 -14.18
CA SER A 100 -9.51 -4.86 -14.92
C SER A 100 -8.70 -5.77 -13.99
N VAL A 101 -8.66 -7.03 -14.36
CA VAL A 101 -7.85 -8.07 -13.74
C VAL A 101 -7.00 -8.72 -14.82
N THR A 102 -5.67 -8.73 -14.63
CA THR A 102 -4.75 -9.45 -15.52
C THR A 102 -4.15 -10.62 -14.76
N SER A 103 -4.22 -11.80 -15.33
CA SER A 103 -3.59 -13.02 -14.80
C SER A 103 -3.05 -13.86 -15.96
N LYS A 104 -1.84 -14.40 -15.84
CA LYS A 104 -1.18 -15.23 -16.86
C LYS A 104 -1.10 -14.58 -18.27
N GLY A 105 -1.01 -13.25 -18.33
CA GLY A 105 -0.93 -12.51 -19.58
C GLY A 105 -2.28 -12.16 -20.21
N SER A 106 -3.38 -12.73 -19.76
CA SER A 106 -4.72 -12.37 -20.22
C SER A 106 -5.36 -11.35 -19.29
N THR A 107 -6.05 -10.36 -19.88
CA THR A 107 -6.76 -9.31 -19.15
C THR A 107 -8.26 -9.45 -19.41
N PHE A 108 -9.04 -9.32 -18.35
CA PHE A 108 -10.49 -9.20 -18.44
C PHE A 108 -10.99 -8.06 -17.58
N GLU A 109 -12.11 -7.49 -17.97
CA GLU A 109 -12.82 -6.46 -17.23
C GLU A 109 -13.95 -7.10 -16.44
N LEU A 110 -14.17 -6.59 -15.24
CA LEU A 110 -15.30 -6.94 -14.39
C LEU A 110 -16.16 -5.72 -14.14
N LEU A 111 -17.46 -5.94 -14.11
CA LEU A 111 -18.46 -4.97 -13.69
C LEU A 111 -19.48 -5.70 -12.83
N ARG A 112 -19.64 -5.27 -11.58
CA ARG A 112 -20.72 -5.70 -10.70
C ARG A 112 -21.60 -4.53 -10.34
N ILE A 113 -22.89 -4.71 -10.43
CA ILE A 113 -23.92 -3.77 -9.98
C ILE A 113 -24.90 -4.60 -9.16
N ASP A 114 -24.96 -4.32 -7.86
CA ASP A 114 -25.69 -5.13 -6.91
C ASP A 114 -25.28 -6.63 -7.00
N ASP A 115 -26.19 -7.49 -7.37
CA ASP A 115 -25.95 -8.95 -7.55
C ASP A 115 -25.62 -9.32 -9.00
N GLU A 116 -25.69 -8.40 -9.94
CA GLU A 116 -25.41 -8.69 -11.34
C GLU A 116 -23.91 -8.52 -11.63
N LEU A 117 -23.28 -9.60 -12.04
CA LEU A 117 -21.86 -9.65 -12.38
C LEU A 117 -21.69 -9.86 -13.88
N PHE A 118 -20.88 -9.02 -14.49
CA PHE A 118 -20.53 -9.06 -15.89
C PHE A 118 -19.03 -9.17 -16.06
N MET A 119 -18.62 -9.95 -17.05
CA MET A 119 -17.22 -10.07 -17.45
C MET A 119 -17.09 -9.75 -18.94
N LYS A 120 -16.05 -8.97 -19.30
CA LYS A 120 -15.69 -8.66 -20.67
C LYS A 120 -14.23 -9.03 -20.89
N ALA A 121 -13.93 -9.75 -21.96
CA ALA A 121 -12.57 -10.17 -22.29
C ALA A 121 -12.38 -10.22 -23.80
N GLY A 122 -11.13 -10.11 -24.24
CA GLY A 122 -10.77 -10.32 -25.64
C GLY A 122 -10.89 -11.78 -26.07
N ALA A 123 -10.90 -12.02 -27.38
CA ALA A 123 -11.03 -13.36 -27.97
C ALA A 123 -10.01 -14.35 -27.39
N ASP A 124 -8.77 -13.92 -27.18
CA ASP A 124 -7.68 -14.74 -26.62
C ASP A 124 -7.99 -15.33 -25.24
N PHE A 125 -8.81 -14.64 -24.44
CA PHE A 125 -9.23 -15.15 -23.14
C PHE A 125 -10.17 -16.33 -23.28
N TRP A 126 -11.04 -16.27 -24.28
CA TRP A 126 -12.07 -17.28 -24.54
C TRP A 126 -11.55 -18.49 -25.32
N ASP A 127 -10.42 -18.32 -26.03
CA ASP A 127 -9.83 -19.34 -26.92
C ASP A 127 -8.99 -20.39 -26.20
N HIS A 128 -8.88 -20.32 -24.87
CA HIS A 128 -8.08 -21.25 -24.05
C HIS A 128 -8.82 -22.57 -23.76
N GLY A 129 -9.60 -23.07 -24.72
CA GLY A 129 -10.14 -24.41 -24.70
C GLY A 129 -9.05 -25.48 -24.78
N THR A 130 -9.26 -26.60 -24.10
CA THR A 130 -8.36 -27.77 -24.09
C THR A 130 -8.35 -28.46 -25.46
N GLY A 131 -7.51 -28.00 -26.35
CA GLY A 131 -7.36 -28.60 -27.68
C GLY A 131 -6.96 -27.58 -28.75
N GLN A 132 -6.62 -28.07 -29.96
CA GLN A 132 -6.49 -27.17 -31.08
C GLN A 132 -7.86 -26.49 -31.32
N PRO A 133 -7.86 -25.11 -31.42
CA PRO A 133 -9.11 -24.40 -31.66
C PRO A 133 -9.81 -24.99 -32.90
N SER A 134 -11.06 -25.33 -32.77
CA SER A 134 -11.85 -25.66 -33.95
C SER A 134 -12.38 -24.38 -34.59
N ALA A 135 -12.64 -24.38 -35.88
CA ALA A 135 -13.22 -23.23 -36.56
C ALA A 135 -14.55 -22.73 -35.94
N SER A 136 -15.23 -23.60 -35.20
CA SER A 136 -16.41 -23.26 -34.40
C SER A 136 -16.08 -22.52 -33.13
N ASP A 137 -14.93 -22.84 -32.47
CA ASP A 137 -14.49 -22.18 -31.24
C ASP A 137 -13.96 -20.77 -31.53
N GLU A 138 -13.20 -20.60 -32.59
CA GLU A 138 -12.77 -19.27 -33.08
C GLU A 138 -13.97 -18.37 -33.42
N THR A 139 -15.02 -18.96 -34.02
CA THR A 139 -16.24 -18.21 -34.33
C THR A 139 -17.01 -17.84 -33.06
N ALA A 140 -17.02 -18.71 -32.03
CA ALA A 140 -17.64 -18.44 -30.74
C ALA A 140 -16.86 -17.39 -29.95
N ALA A 141 -15.53 -17.51 -29.88
CA ALA A 141 -14.65 -16.54 -29.23
C ALA A 141 -14.76 -15.15 -29.87
N GLY A 142 -14.83 -15.06 -31.19
CA GLY A 142 -15.03 -13.80 -31.91
C GLY A 142 -16.38 -13.14 -31.67
N LYS A 143 -17.42 -13.91 -31.34
CA LYS A 143 -18.73 -13.34 -30.92
C LYS A 143 -18.69 -12.75 -29.51
N LEU A 144 -17.79 -13.24 -28.65
CA LEU A 144 -17.60 -12.79 -27.28
C LEU A 144 -16.67 -11.58 -27.18
N GLU A 145 -15.86 -11.36 -28.22
CA GLU A 145 -14.93 -10.25 -28.25
C GLU A 145 -15.67 -8.93 -28.02
N ASP A 146 -15.17 -8.15 -27.05
CA ASP A 146 -15.73 -6.86 -26.66
C ASP A 146 -17.18 -6.86 -26.18
N LYS A 147 -17.74 -8.03 -25.83
CA LYS A 147 -19.06 -8.14 -25.22
C LYS A 147 -18.98 -8.45 -23.74
N TYR A 148 -19.93 -7.91 -23.01
CA TYR A 148 -20.16 -8.31 -21.63
C TYR A 148 -20.88 -9.65 -21.59
N VAL A 149 -20.34 -10.59 -20.86
CA VAL A 149 -20.99 -11.86 -20.55
C VAL A 149 -21.53 -11.76 -19.13
N LYS A 150 -22.82 -11.96 -18.95
CA LYS A 150 -23.39 -12.07 -17.61
C LYS A 150 -22.92 -13.37 -16.98
N VAL A 151 -22.32 -13.29 -15.80
CA VAL A 151 -21.85 -14.45 -15.03
C VAL A 151 -23.02 -14.95 -14.18
N PRO A 152 -23.53 -16.17 -14.40
CA PRO A 152 -24.57 -16.74 -13.56
C PRO A 152 -24.09 -16.92 -12.11
N ASP A 153 -25.00 -16.77 -11.16
CA ASP A 153 -24.71 -16.90 -9.73
C ASP A 153 -24.39 -18.34 -9.29
N ASP A 154 -24.84 -19.32 -10.07
CA ASP A 154 -24.54 -20.75 -9.90
C ASP A 154 -23.25 -21.20 -10.61
N ASP A 155 -22.57 -20.30 -11.34
CA ASP A 155 -21.28 -20.62 -11.97
C ASP A 155 -20.17 -20.75 -10.90
N PRO A 156 -19.35 -21.81 -10.96
CA PRO A 156 -18.24 -22.00 -10.00
C PRO A 156 -17.23 -20.84 -9.93
N ALA A 157 -17.11 -20.02 -10.98
CA ALA A 157 -16.24 -18.87 -11.01
C ALA A 157 -16.87 -17.62 -10.36
N TYR A 158 -18.18 -17.60 -10.13
CA TYR A 158 -18.91 -16.43 -9.67
C TYR A 158 -18.32 -15.85 -8.37
N ASP A 159 -18.16 -16.67 -7.35
CA ASP A 159 -17.64 -16.22 -6.04
C ASP A 159 -16.23 -15.64 -6.14
N GLN A 160 -15.37 -16.24 -6.96
CA GLN A 160 -14.02 -15.75 -7.18
C GLN A 160 -14.02 -14.41 -7.90
N LEU A 161 -14.82 -14.26 -8.95
CA LEU A 161 -14.93 -13.03 -9.73
C LEU A 161 -15.61 -11.92 -8.92
N ARG A 162 -16.67 -12.26 -8.17
CA ARG A 162 -17.34 -11.37 -7.23
C ARG A 162 -16.35 -10.81 -6.20
N GLY A 163 -15.47 -11.65 -5.66
CA GLY A 163 -14.46 -11.23 -4.67
C GLY A 163 -13.53 -10.12 -5.14
N PHE A 164 -13.35 -9.91 -6.44
CA PHE A 164 -12.60 -8.77 -6.98
C PHE A 164 -13.42 -7.48 -7.05
N THR A 165 -14.74 -7.56 -7.03
CA THR A 165 -15.66 -6.43 -7.18
C THR A 165 -16.41 -6.09 -5.90
N ASP A 166 -16.18 -6.84 -4.84
CA ASP A 166 -16.73 -6.59 -3.51
C ASP A 166 -15.70 -5.84 -2.66
N LYS A 167 -16.02 -4.59 -2.30
CA LYS A 167 -15.12 -3.68 -1.56
C LYS A 167 -14.68 -4.31 -0.24
N ASP A 168 -15.63 -4.80 0.54
CA ASP A 168 -15.36 -5.25 1.89
C ASP A 168 -14.60 -6.58 1.90
N VAL A 169 -15.01 -7.51 1.05
CA VAL A 169 -14.33 -8.81 0.89
C VAL A 169 -12.88 -8.61 0.43
N LEU A 170 -12.67 -7.74 -0.56
CA LEU A 170 -11.33 -7.49 -1.09
C LEU A 170 -10.44 -6.77 -0.09
N LEU A 171 -10.95 -5.72 0.56
CA LEU A 171 -10.19 -4.96 1.56
C LEU A 171 -9.88 -5.79 2.81
N ASP A 172 -10.83 -6.57 3.32
CA ASP A 172 -10.59 -7.46 4.47
C ASP A 172 -9.53 -8.52 4.15
N GLY A 173 -9.54 -9.06 2.93
CA GLY A 173 -8.53 -10.00 2.47
C GLY A 173 -7.14 -9.40 2.26
N LEU A 174 -7.06 -8.09 2.02
CA LEU A 174 -5.80 -7.40 1.75
C LEU A 174 -5.18 -6.75 2.98
N LEU A 175 -5.95 -6.03 3.79
CA LEU A 175 -5.44 -5.12 4.82
C LEU A 175 -4.93 -5.81 6.10
N GLY A 176 -5.00 -7.13 6.19
CA GLY A 176 -4.53 -7.90 7.35
C GLY A 176 -3.00 -7.95 7.40
N LEU A 177 -2.41 -7.42 8.49
CA LEU A 177 -1.00 -7.60 8.81
C LEU A 177 -0.81 -8.78 9.75
N HIS A 178 0.32 -9.49 9.62
CA HIS A 178 0.60 -10.69 10.41
C HIS A 178 1.74 -10.49 11.40
N GLY A 179 1.61 -11.09 12.58
CA GLY A 179 2.60 -11.03 13.64
C GLY A 179 2.53 -9.76 14.48
N LYS A 180 3.60 -9.49 15.26
CA LYS A 180 3.66 -8.31 16.13
C LYS A 180 3.76 -7.05 15.29
N LEU A 181 2.84 -6.10 15.51
CA LEU A 181 2.85 -4.82 14.81
C LEU A 181 3.84 -3.85 15.43
N THR A 182 4.58 -3.17 14.57
CA THR A 182 5.53 -2.11 14.93
C THR A 182 5.35 -0.91 14.03
N LYS A 183 5.64 0.27 14.56
CA LYS A 183 5.66 1.51 13.80
C LYS A 183 6.95 1.57 12.97
N GLY A 184 6.81 1.84 11.67
CA GLY A 184 7.89 2.05 10.74
C GLY A 184 8.17 3.53 10.50
N GLU A 185 8.71 3.82 9.34
CA GLU A 185 9.12 5.16 8.93
C GLU A 185 7.92 6.02 8.49
N ARG A 186 8.19 7.33 8.40
CA ARG A 186 7.29 8.26 7.71
C ARG A 186 7.74 8.40 6.27
N GLU A 187 6.81 8.26 5.35
CA GLU A 187 7.05 8.39 3.93
C GLU A 187 5.97 9.25 3.25
N VAL A 188 6.12 9.47 1.96
CA VAL A 188 5.10 10.15 1.14
C VAL A 188 4.61 9.17 0.09
N VAL A 189 3.32 8.86 0.12
CA VAL A 189 2.65 8.00 -0.85
C VAL A 189 1.62 8.83 -1.61
N GLY A 190 1.75 8.91 -2.93
CA GLY A 190 0.84 9.70 -3.76
C GLY A 190 0.76 11.19 -3.37
N GLY A 191 1.84 11.77 -2.86
CA GLY A 191 1.88 13.16 -2.39
C GLY A 191 1.35 13.37 -0.97
N VAL A 192 0.89 12.33 -0.28
CA VAL A 192 0.34 12.37 1.07
C VAL A 192 1.36 11.85 2.08
N ARG A 193 1.57 12.58 3.19
CA ARG A 193 2.39 12.09 4.31
C ARG A 193 1.73 10.90 4.97
N THR A 194 2.51 9.85 5.20
CA THR A 194 2.07 8.60 5.81
C THR A 194 2.95 8.19 6.97
N ILE A 195 2.43 7.27 7.78
CA ILE A 195 3.17 6.46 8.75
C ILE A 195 3.04 5.01 8.37
N GLU A 196 4.15 4.31 8.32
CA GLU A 196 4.16 2.88 8.06
C GLU A 196 3.85 2.10 9.35
N VAL A 197 3.08 1.02 9.19
CA VAL A 197 2.88 -0.03 10.19
C VAL A 197 3.34 -1.35 9.58
N THR A 198 4.26 -2.03 10.23
CA THR A 198 4.80 -3.31 9.77
C THR A 198 4.40 -4.45 10.69
N GLY A 199 4.08 -5.60 10.11
CA GLY A 199 3.82 -6.84 10.82
C GLY A 199 5.06 -7.76 10.84
N GLY A 200 5.31 -8.47 11.96
CA GLY A 200 6.34 -9.49 12.04
C GLY A 200 7.74 -9.02 11.57
N LYS A 201 8.13 -7.79 11.88
CA LYS A 201 9.38 -7.15 11.41
C LYS A 201 9.47 -7.04 9.87
N GLY A 202 8.35 -6.79 9.21
CA GLY A 202 8.24 -6.64 7.75
C GLY A 202 7.81 -7.90 7.01
N VAL A 203 8.12 -9.10 7.51
CA VAL A 203 7.71 -10.34 6.83
C VAL A 203 6.20 -10.60 6.89
N GLY A 204 5.50 -9.97 7.82
CA GLY A 204 4.05 -10.02 7.97
C GLY A 204 3.28 -8.97 7.17
N GLY A 205 3.96 -8.26 6.27
CA GLY A 205 3.43 -7.18 5.46
C GLY A 205 3.63 -5.80 6.08
N SER A 206 3.36 -4.76 5.29
CA SER A 206 3.37 -3.38 5.74
C SER A 206 2.20 -2.57 5.18
N LEU A 207 1.82 -1.51 5.89
CA LEU A 207 0.70 -0.63 5.57
C LEU A 207 1.12 0.82 5.77
N ALA A 208 1.09 1.63 4.72
CA ALA A 208 1.28 3.07 4.81
C ALA A 208 -0.06 3.76 5.05
N VAL A 209 -0.21 4.42 6.20
CA VAL A 209 -1.45 5.05 6.67
C VAL A 209 -1.32 6.56 6.56
N SER A 210 -2.33 7.23 5.99
CA SER A 210 -2.37 8.67 5.84
C SER A 210 -2.26 9.39 7.19
N LEU A 211 -1.37 10.37 7.25
CA LEU A 211 -1.26 11.34 8.34
C LEU A 211 -2.11 12.59 8.09
N MET A 212 -2.86 12.64 7.00
CA MET A 212 -3.66 13.80 6.59
C MET A 212 -5.13 13.40 6.46
N GLY A 213 -6.03 14.22 7.01
CA GLY A 213 -7.48 13.95 6.96
C GLY A 213 -7.84 12.61 7.61
N THR A 214 -8.70 11.85 6.98
CA THR A 214 -9.05 10.49 7.40
C THR A 214 -7.83 9.56 7.28
N PRO A 215 -7.56 8.69 8.26
CA PRO A 215 -6.37 7.84 8.27
C PRO A 215 -6.51 6.64 7.31
N TYR A 216 -6.77 6.91 6.05
CA TYR A 216 -6.89 5.87 5.04
C TYR A 216 -5.57 5.12 4.81
N PRO A 217 -5.60 3.80 4.58
CA PRO A 217 -4.47 3.08 4.05
C PRO A 217 -4.22 3.52 2.58
N LEU A 218 -2.98 3.83 2.23
CA LEU A 218 -2.63 4.32 0.88
C LEU A 218 -1.76 3.34 0.10
N LYS A 219 -0.98 2.52 0.80
CA LYS A 219 -0.14 1.48 0.19
C LYS A 219 -0.08 0.28 1.12
N LEU A 220 -0.17 -0.88 0.54
CA LEU A 220 -0.03 -2.15 1.23
C LEU A 220 1.04 -2.99 0.54
N GLU A 221 1.96 -3.55 1.32
CA GLU A 221 2.85 -4.63 0.90
C GLU A 221 2.44 -5.90 1.64
N ARG A 222 2.08 -6.94 0.89
CA ARG A 222 1.58 -8.18 1.48
C ARG A 222 2.70 -9.03 2.08
N ALA A 223 2.35 -9.77 3.12
CA ALA A 223 3.24 -10.73 3.76
C ALA A 223 3.92 -11.66 2.75
N GLY A 224 5.22 -11.96 2.99
CA GLY A 224 5.98 -12.87 2.13
C GLY A 224 6.22 -12.38 0.70
N GLY A 225 6.12 -11.08 0.44
CA GLY A 225 6.26 -10.52 -0.92
C GLY A 225 5.09 -10.88 -1.85
N ALA A 226 3.91 -11.20 -1.29
CA ALA A 226 2.74 -11.60 -2.05
C ALA A 226 2.02 -10.44 -2.75
N GLY A 227 2.75 -9.35 -3.02
CA GLY A 227 2.31 -8.24 -3.86
C GLY A 227 2.30 -6.89 -3.16
N VAL A 228 2.14 -5.87 -3.98
CA VAL A 228 2.04 -4.47 -3.57
C VAL A 228 0.78 -3.88 -4.20
N VAL A 229 -0.01 -3.18 -3.38
CA VAL A 229 -1.26 -2.54 -3.78
C VAL A 229 -1.25 -1.09 -3.30
N THR A 230 -1.63 -0.19 -4.18
CA THR A 230 -1.90 1.22 -3.90
C THR A 230 -3.41 1.42 -3.80
N LEU A 231 -3.84 2.17 -2.79
CA LEU A 231 -5.22 2.53 -2.54
C LEU A 231 -5.34 4.06 -2.64
N ALA A 232 -6.26 4.51 -3.44
CA ALA A 232 -6.42 5.92 -3.75
C ALA A 232 -7.91 6.26 -3.96
N ASP A 233 -8.19 7.51 -4.25
CA ASP A 233 -9.52 7.99 -4.61
C ASP A 233 -10.61 7.57 -3.61
N TRP A 234 -10.25 7.54 -2.31
CA TRP A 234 -11.19 7.29 -1.24
C TRP A 234 -12.34 8.29 -1.26
N ASP A 235 -13.57 7.80 -1.11
CA ASP A 235 -14.83 8.57 -1.11
C ASP A 235 -15.07 9.39 -2.39
N LYS A 236 -14.38 9.04 -3.50
CA LYS A 236 -14.67 9.66 -4.79
C LYS A 236 -15.73 8.89 -5.54
N GLU A 237 -16.83 9.56 -5.82
CA GLU A 237 -17.90 9.00 -6.62
C GLU A 237 -17.41 8.57 -8.00
N PHE A 238 -17.96 7.49 -8.50
CA PHE A 238 -17.83 7.02 -9.87
C PHE A 238 -19.11 6.31 -10.30
N PRO A 239 -19.50 6.41 -11.59
CA PRO A 239 -20.69 5.73 -12.07
C PRO A 239 -20.46 4.21 -12.18
N LEU A 240 -21.50 3.43 -11.86
CA LEU A 240 -21.66 2.04 -12.27
C LEU A 240 -22.90 1.99 -13.15
N GLU A 241 -22.69 1.74 -14.43
CA GLU A 241 -23.75 1.71 -15.43
C GLU A 241 -23.85 0.31 -16.03
N ALA A 242 -25.06 -0.24 -16.04
CA ALA A 242 -25.30 -1.54 -16.67
C ALA A 242 -25.00 -1.46 -18.18
N PRO A 243 -24.38 -2.49 -18.75
CA PRO A 243 -24.12 -2.51 -20.18
C PRO A 243 -25.42 -2.47 -20.98
N GLY A 244 -25.39 -1.85 -22.15
CA GLY A 244 -26.54 -1.80 -23.04
C GLY A 244 -26.97 -3.19 -23.49
N LYS A 245 -28.27 -3.40 -23.75
CA LYS A 245 -28.83 -4.71 -24.18
C LYS A 245 -28.12 -5.32 -25.38
N GLY A 246 -27.54 -4.52 -26.27
CA GLY A 246 -26.74 -5.00 -27.42
C GLY A 246 -25.28 -5.31 -27.10
N GLU A 247 -24.82 -4.99 -25.90
CA GLU A 247 -23.46 -5.24 -25.42
C GLU A 247 -23.37 -6.48 -24.54
N ILE A 248 -24.51 -7.03 -24.11
CA ILE A 248 -24.60 -8.19 -23.23
C ILE A 248 -24.87 -9.42 -24.07
N LEU A 249 -24.11 -10.48 -23.82
CA LEU A 249 -24.42 -11.83 -24.24
C LEU A 249 -24.81 -12.64 -23.01
N ASP A 250 -26.03 -13.16 -23.04
CA ASP A 250 -26.54 -14.08 -22.03
C ASP A 250 -26.44 -15.50 -22.60
N TYR A 251 -25.60 -16.32 -21.99
CA TYR A 251 -25.39 -17.71 -22.38
C TYR A 251 -26.45 -18.65 -21.76
N GLY A 252 -27.33 -18.16 -20.91
CA GLY A 252 -28.39 -18.94 -20.27
C GLY A 252 -27.92 -20.14 -19.43
N GLY A 253 -26.62 -20.22 -19.14
CA GLY A 253 -25.99 -21.33 -18.44
C GLY A 253 -24.59 -20.96 -17.97
N GLN A 254 -23.78 -21.95 -17.60
CA GLN A 254 -22.41 -21.77 -17.14
C GLN A 254 -21.53 -21.06 -18.19
N LEU A 255 -20.59 -20.26 -17.73
CA LEU A 255 -19.55 -19.66 -18.59
C LEU A 255 -18.89 -20.76 -19.45
N PRO A 256 -18.49 -20.45 -20.69
CA PRO A 256 -17.62 -21.33 -21.46
C PRO A 256 -16.45 -21.76 -20.60
N LYS A 257 -16.21 -23.06 -20.46
CA LYS A 257 -15.15 -23.58 -19.61
C LYS A 257 -13.81 -22.99 -20.03
N THR A 258 -13.37 -21.94 -19.36
CA THR A 258 -11.97 -21.59 -19.35
C THR A 258 -11.26 -22.76 -18.68
N SER A 259 -10.33 -23.41 -19.38
CA SER A 259 -9.57 -24.51 -18.82
C SER A 259 -9.04 -24.09 -17.45
N ASP A 260 -9.50 -24.78 -16.42
CA ASP A 260 -8.94 -24.68 -15.09
C ASP A 260 -7.47 -25.17 -15.22
N PRO A 261 -6.49 -24.32 -15.09
CA PRO A 261 -5.10 -24.78 -15.14
C PRO A 261 -4.80 -25.40 -13.80
N SER A 262 -4.95 -26.70 -13.70
CA SER A 262 -4.40 -27.55 -12.65
C SER A 262 -2.91 -27.32 -12.45
#